data_af45d601903690cbb8155cf2984959f5
#
_entry.id   af45d601903690cbb8155cf2984959f5
#
_cell.length_a   1.000
_cell.length_b   1.000
_cell.length_c   1.000
_cell.angle_alpha   90.00
_cell.angle_beta   90.00
_cell.angle_gamma   90.00
#
_symmetry.space_group_name_H-M   'P 1'
#
loop_
_entity.id
_entity.type
_entity.pdbx_description
1 polymer ?
#
loop_
_entity_poly.entity_id
_entity_poly.type
_entity_poly.pdbx_seq_one_letter_code
_entity_poly.pdbx_strand_id
1 'polypeptide(L)'
;LIQKIKYSLSSIEAFDQNAAMNPKTTLDHWNVFKTVVEQGSFHKAAEHLERSQSTVSYAVRKLQDQLGASLIEIRGRKAVLTPIGELLLEDGKAIVEGMLQIEGRARSLAQGHELRVRLCVESCVPRRWVLDALPGFRARFPNTLLDVEFLTPPALLNRFHARRAELYLLSRLPPDDIGDELCRIRLACVASPAHPLARQPHPLSRKDLALSQVIRCEDADEADARDGARDRFTSAVIWRFNRYDAAIEAIREGLGYGWVPECMIRDELADGRLVPLRLAEGGRRSLPLQLLHRNRHGAGPATLHLAEALTSALGPPDAPAS
;
A
#
# COMPACT_ATOMS: atom_id res chain seq x y z
N LEU A 1 9.64 54.48 15.66
CA LEU A 1 9.23 53.30 14.86
C LEU A 1 8.68 52.19 15.76
N ILE A 2 9.22 51.98 16.98
CA ILE A 2 8.81 50.90 17.92
C ILE A 2 7.42 51.16 18.53
N GLN A 3 6.98 52.43 18.65
CA GLN A 3 5.65 52.76 19.18
C GLN A 3 4.49 52.54 18.16
N LYS A 4 4.77 52.56 16.84
CA LYS A 4 3.77 52.25 15.81
C LYS A 4 3.51 50.75 15.63
N ILE A 5 4.44 49.88 16.04
CA ILE A 5 4.28 48.42 15.97
C ILE A 5 3.41 47.91 17.15
N LYS A 6 3.41 48.55 18.29
CA LYS A 6 2.56 48.15 19.43
C LYS A 6 1.05 48.41 19.21
N TYR A 7 0.66 49.37 18.38
CA TYR A 7 -0.76 49.62 18.07
C TYR A 7 -1.34 48.68 17.03
N SER A 8 -0.49 48.01 16.25
CA SER A 8 -0.92 47.01 15.26
C SER A 8 -1.13 45.62 15.89
N LEU A 9 -0.46 45.30 16.98
CA LEU A 9 -0.60 44.03 17.69
C LEU A 9 -1.82 43.97 18.61
N SER A 10 -2.23 45.11 19.20
CA SER A 10 -3.44 45.14 20.04
C SER A 10 -4.76 45.08 19.30
N SER A 11 -4.74 45.31 17.98
CA SER A 11 -5.93 45.18 17.11
C SER A 11 -6.12 43.72 16.58
N ILE A 12 -5.14 42.86 16.76
CA ILE A 12 -5.19 41.46 16.38
C ILE A 12 -5.64 40.58 17.56
N GLU A 13 -5.52 41.06 18.79
CA GLU A 13 -5.89 40.33 20.02
C GLU A 13 -7.37 40.37 20.38
N ALA A 14 -8.19 41.08 19.63
CA ALA A 14 -9.63 41.13 19.84
C ALA A 14 -10.43 40.23 18.89
N PHE A 15 -9.82 39.23 18.29
CA PHE A 15 -10.55 38.10 17.75
C PHE A 15 -10.96 37.24 18.95
N ASP A 16 -12.23 37.33 19.31
CA ASP A 16 -12.87 36.58 20.39
C ASP A 16 -12.56 35.11 20.25
N GLN A 17 -11.46 34.61 20.84
CA GLN A 17 -11.02 33.22 20.77
C GLN A 17 -12.03 32.24 21.37
N ASN A 18 -13.02 32.74 22.14
CA ASN A 18 -14.06 31.92 22.75
C ASN A 18 -15.31 31.73 21.87
N ALA A 19 -15.56 32.59 20.89
CA ALA A 19 -16.68 32.47 19.96
C ALA A 19 -16.40 31.45 18.83
N ALA A 20 -15.14 31.06 18.61
CA ALA A 20 -14.69 30.20 17.52
C ALA A 20 -14.61 28.69 17.87
N MET A 21 -14.88 28.29 19.12
CA MET A 21 -14.64 26.89 19.54
C MET A 21 -15.79 25.92 19.22
N ASN A 22 -16.98 26.41 18.86
CA ASN A 22 -18.10 25.54 18.50
C ASN A 22 -18.66 25.88 17.13
N PRO A 23 -18.72 24.91 16.19
CA PRO A 23 -19.36 25.12 14.91
C PRO A 23 -20.83 25.52 15.09
N LYS A 24 -21.28 26.57 14.40
CA LYS A 24 -22.69 26.99 14.42
C LYS A 24 -23.59 26.05 13.61
N THR A 25 -23.00 25.39 12.60
CA THR A 25 -23.69 24.44 11.72
C THR A 25 -23.62 23.02 12.29
N THR A 26 -24.58 22.18 11.94
CA THR A 26 -24.62 20.77 12.34
C THR A 26 -24.35 19.85 11.16
N LEU A 27 -23.83 18.65 11.44
CA LEU A 27 -23.63 17.63 10.43
C LEU A 27 -24.95 17.27 9.69
N ASP A 28 -26.07 17.27 10.39
CA ASP A 28 -27.38 17.01 9.81
C ASP A 28 -27.74 18.07 8.75
N HIS A 29 -27.48 19.35 9.00
CA HIS A 29 -27.71 20.40 8.04
C HIS A 29 -26.86 20.22 6.76
N TRP A 30 -25.60 19.82 6.90
CA TRP A 30 -24.72 19.53 5.77
C TRP A 30 -25.16 18.31 4.98
N ASN A 31 -25.59 17.25 5.67
CA ASN A 31 -26.11 16.03 5.04
C ASN A 31 -27.41 16.33 4.26
N VAL A 32 -28.32 17.09 4.84
CA VAL A 32 -29.56 17.52 4.14
C VAL A 32 -29.24 18.37 2.93
N PHE A 33 -28.32 19.34 3.04
CA PHE A 33 -27.91 20.17 1.90
C PHE A 33 -27.31 19.32 0.78
N LYS A 34 -26.36 18.43 1.09
CA LYS A 34 -25.78 17.47 0.14
C LYS A 34 -26.87 16.68 -0.57
N THR A 35 -27.80 16.11 0.18
CA THR A 35 -28.88 15.27 -0.37
C THR A 35 -29.84 16.07 -1.29
N VAL A 36 -30.16 17.32 -0.95
CA VAL A 36 -30.98 18.18 -1.80
C VAL A 36 -30.32 18.43 -3.16
N VAL A 37 -29.01 18.63 -3.16
CA VAL A 37 -28.24 18.82 -4.40
C VAL A 37 -28.18 17.53 -5.21
N GLU A 38 -27.88 16.40 -4.59
CA GLU A 38 -27.79 15.10 -5.27
C GLU A 38 -29.12 14.66 -5.87
N GLN A 39 -30.24 14.90 -5.18
CA GLN A 39 -31.59 14.58 -5.66
C GLN A 39 -32.18 15.64 -6.60
N GLY A 40 -31.57 16.83 -6.68
CA GLY A 40 -31.96 17.94 -7.53
C GLY A 40 -33.27 18.62 -7.12
N SER A 41 -33.94 18.20 -6.04
CA SER A 41 -35.15 18.82 -5.52
C SER A 41 -35.37 18.54 -4.04
N PHE A 42 -36.00 19.50 -3.34
CA PHE A 42 -36.35 19.36 -1.94
C PHE A 42 -37.33 18.22 -1.67
N HIS A 43 -38.26 17.96 -2.60
CA HIS A 43 -39.23 16.88 -2.48
C HIS A 43 -38.56 15.50 -2.52
N LYS A 44 -37.73 15.25 -3.54
CA LYS A 44 -37.00 13.98 -3.67
C LYS A 44 -35.99 13.76 -2.51
N ALA A 45 -35.35 14.83 -2.04
CA ALA A 45 -34.48 14.75 -0.87
C ALA A 45 -35.26 14.39 0.39
N ALA A 46 -36.48 14.91 0.54
CA ALA A 46 -37.36 14.58 1.65
C ALA A 46 -37.77 13.08 1.65
N GLU A 47 -38.14 12.56 0.46
CA GLU A 47 -38.42 11.13 0.30
C GLU A 47 -37.18 10.28 0.63
N HIS A 48 -35.99 10.66 0.09
CA HIS A 48 -34.74 9.91 0.32
C HIS A 48 -34.33 9.90 1.79
N LEU A 49 -34.56 11.00 2.52
CA LEU A 49 -34.21 11.12 3.94
C LEU A 49 -35.34 10.64 4.88
N GLU A 50 -36.45 10.16 4.34
CA GLU A 50 -37.66 9.79 5.09
C GLU A 50 -38.17 10.92 6.03
N ARG A 51 -38.13 12.17 5.52
CA ARG A 51 -38.52 13.39 6.25
C ARG A 51 -39.58 14.17 5.49
N SER A 52 -40.25 15.11 6.20
CA SER A 52 -41.12 16.06 5.53
C SER A 52 -40.32 17.09 4.69
N GLN A 53 -40.90 17.56 3.60
CA GLN A 53 -40.26 18.60 2.77
C GLN A 53 -40.04 19.90 3.58
N SER A 54 -40.91 20.21 4.51
CA SER A 54 -40.76 21.37 5.40
C SER A 54 -39.53 21.23 6.32
N THR A 55 -39.26 20.05 6.84
CA THR A 55 -38.06 19.76 7.65
C THR A 55 -36.77 19.92 6.83
N VAL A 56 -36.76 19.38 5.62
CA VAL A 56 -35.60 19.51 4.70
C VAL A 56 -35.36 20.97 4.32
N SER A 57 -36.44 21.71 3.99
CA SER A 57 -36.34 23.13 3.66
C SER A 57 -35.88 23.98 4.85
N TYR A 58 -36.30 23.65 6.06
CA TYR A 58 -35.87 24.31 7.28
C TYR A 58 -34.36 24.08 7.52
N ALA A 59 -33.90 22.84 7.40
CA ALA A 59 -32.49 22.50 7.65
C ALA A 59 -31.54 23.26 6.67
N VAL A 60 -31.88 23.31 5.36
CA VAL A 60 -31.09 24.06 4.38
C VAL A 60 -31.13 25.57 4.70
N ARG A 61 -32.31 26.12 5.00
CA ARG A 61 -32.41 27.54 5.37
C ARG A 61 -31.57 27.84 6.61
N LYS A 62 -31.65 27.01 7.63
CA LYS A 62 -30.87 27.16 8.87
C LYS A 62 -29.37 27.13 8.60
N LEU A 63 -28.91 26.25 7.70
CA LEU A 63 -27.51 26.21 7.27
C LEU A 63 -27.09 27.54 6.62
N GLN A 64 -27.90 28.02 5.67
CA GLN A 64 -27.64 29.29 4.97
C GLN A 64 -27.62 30.50 5.93
N ASP A 65 -28.57 30.56 6.88
CA ASP A 65 -28.64 31.60 7.90
C ASP A 65 -27.40 31.60 8.80
N GLN A 66 -26.93 30.42 9.19
CA GLN A 66 -25.75 30.26 10.03
C GLN A 66 -24.43 30.61 9.32
N LEU A 67 -24.37 30.36 8.01
CA LEU A 67 -23.23 30.71 7.15
C LEU A 67 -23.29 32.15 6.64
N GLY A 68 -24.45 32.80 6.72
CA GLY A 68 -24.65 34.14 6.15
C GLY A 68 -24.62 34.18 4.62
N ALA A 69 -24.85 33.03 3.97
CA ALA A 69 -24.74 32.89 2.52
C ALA A 69 -25.84 31.99 1.93
N SER A 70 -26.35 32.34 0.76
CA SER A 70 -27.26 31.45 0.01
C SER A 70 -26.47 30.39 -0.72
N LEU A 71 -26.78 29.12 -0.48
CA LEU A 71 -26.13 27.96 -1.10
C LEU A 71 -26.93 27.39 -2.26
N ILE A 72 -28.26 27.55 -2.23
CA ILE A 72 -29.19 27.04 -3.25
C ILE A 72 -30.12 28.15 -3.67
N GLU A 73 -30.36 28.24 -4.99
CA GLU A 73 -31.42 28.99 -5.61
C GLU A 73 -32.47 28.06 -6.20
N ILE A 74 -33.73 28.47 -6.11
CA ILE A 74 -34.84 27.73 -6.79
C ILE A 74 -35.08 28.31 -8.15
N ARG A 75 -34.78 27.54 -9.21
CA ARG A 75 -35.10 27.90 -10.58
C ARG A 75 -36.22 27.01 -11.11
N GLY A 76 -37.42 27.52 -11.11
CA GLY A 76 -38.61 26.73 -11.39
C GLY A 76 -38.90 25.70 -10.30
N ARG A 77 -38.77 24.41 -10.61
CA ARG A 77 -38.90 23.29 -9.64
C ARG A 77 -37.60 22.65 -9.23
N LYS A 78 -36.45 23.17 -9.71
CA LYS A 78 -35.11 22.61 -9.46
C LYS A 78 -34.37 23.44 -8.41
N ALA A 79 -33.65 22.75 -7.55
CA ALA A 79 -32.67 23.32 -6.66
C ALA A 79 -31.35 23.41 -7.43
N VAL A 80 -30.80 24.63 -7.57
CA VAL A 80 -29.55 24.91 -8.29
C VAL A 80 -28.58 25.54 -7.31
N LEU A 81 -27.33 25.10 -7.35
CA LEU A 81 -26.28 25.66 -6.51
C LEU A 81 -25.97 27.11 -6.89
N THR A 82 -25.66 27.91 -5.90
CA THR A 82 -24.95 29.19 -6.08
C THR A 82 -23.44 28.93 -6.22
N PRO A 83 -22.62 29.89 -6.70
CA PRO A 83 -21.17 29.75 -6.74
C PRO A 83 -20.55 29.42 -5.35
N ILE A 84 -21.12 30.01 -4.29
CA ILE A 84 -20.72 29.70 -2.89
C ILE A 84 -21.17 28.30 -2.51
N GLY A 85 -22.38 27.90 -2.94
CA GLY A 85 -22.90 26.55 -2.71
C GLY A 85 -22.05 25.49 -3.37
N GLU A 86 -21.55 25.71 -4.58
CA GLU A 86 -20.63 24.80 -5.27
C GLU A 86 -19.32 24.61 -4.50
N LEU A 87 -18.72 25.72 -4.05
CA LEU A 87 -17.48 25.67 -3.30
C LEU A 87 -17.64 24.92 -1.96
N LEU A 88 -18.67 25.24 -1.19
CA LEU A 88 -18.89 24.68 0.14
C LEU A 88 -19.48 23.27 0.11
N LEU A 89 -20.04 22.81 -1.02
CA LEU A 89 -20.56 21.47 -1.16
C LEU A 89 -19.48 20.40 -1.03
N GLU A 90 -18.31 20.61 -1.64
CA GLU A 90 -17.21 19.65 -1.58
C GLU A 90 -16.66 19.53 -0.14
N ASP A 91 -16.50 20.66 0.56
CA ASP A 91 -16.09 20.66 1.96
C ASP A 91 -17.16 19.98 2.84
N GLY A 92 -18.44 20.27 2.61
CA GLY A 92 -19.57 19.67 3.33
C GLY A 92 -19.66 18.15 3.11
N LYS A 93 -19.45 17.68 1.88
CA LYS A 93 -19.38 16.24 1.56
C LYS A 93 -18.25 15.56 2.34
N ALA A 94 -17.05 16.14 2.33
CA ALA A 94 -15.90 15.56 3.02
C ALA A 94 -16.16 15.41 4.53
N ILE A 95 -16.82 16.38 5.17
CA ILE A 95 -17.19 16.33 6.59
C ILE A 95 -18.21 15.20 6.86
N VAL A 96 -19.28 15.12 6.05
CA VAL A 96 -20.30 14.07 6.17
C VAL A 96 -19.70 12.69 5.98
N GLU A 97 -18.92 12.49 4.94
CA GLU A 97 -18.25 11.23 4.64
C GLU A 97 -17.25 10.84 5.73
N GLY A 98 -16.48 11.81 6.25
CA GLY A 98 -15.57 11.60 7.37
C GLY A 98 -16.31 11.08 8.61
N MET A 99 -17.50 11.61 8.94
CA MET A 99 -18.30 11.13 10.06
C MET A 99 -18.83 9.72 9.83
N LEU A 100 -19.34 9.42 8.62
CA LEU A 100 -19.78 8.06 8.27
C LEU A 100 -18.65 7.04 8.39
N GLN A 101 -17.41 7.44 8.04
CA GLN A 101 -16.24 6.59 8.24
C GLN A 101 -15.94 6.33 9.72
N ILE A 102 -16.07 7.36 10.58
CA ILE A 102 -15.88 7.20 12.04
C ILE A 102 -16.92 6.23 12.60
N GLU A 103 -18.19 6.39 12.25
CA GLU A 103 -19.27 5.50 12.66
C GLU A 103 -19.06 4.06 12.13
N GLY A 104 -18.62 3.93 10.87
CA GLY A 104 -18.27 2.64 10.29
C GLY A 104 -17.14 1.94 11.05
N ARG A 105 -16.09 2.68 11.43
CA ARG A 105 -14.99 2.15 12.26
C ARG A 105 -15.47 1.74 13.65
N ALA A 106 -16.32 2.54 14.28
CA ALA A 106 -16.88 2.21 15.58
C ALA A 106 -17.70 0.91 15.53
N ARG A 107 -18.53 0.73 14.51
CA ARG A 107 -19.30 -0.51 14.28
C ARG A 107 -18.38 -1.71 14.04
N SER A 108 -17.35 -1.55 13.22
CA SER A 108 -16.36 -2.62 12.95
C SER A 108 -15.65 -3.06 14.23
N LEU A 109 -15.24 -2.10 15.09
CA LEU A 109 -14.66 -2.40 16.40
C LEU A 109 -15.62 -3.17 17.31
N ALA A 110 -16.90 -2.74 17.37
CA ALA A 110 -17.93 -3.43 18.16
C ALA A 110 -18.17 -4.87 17.69
N GLN A 111 -17.87 -5.17 16.41
CA GLN A 111 -17.91 -6.51 15.84
C GLN A 111 -16.59 -7.29 16.02
N GLY A 112 -15.61 -6.73 16.72
CA GLY A 112 -14.31 -7.37 16.96
C GLY A 112 -13.35 -7.32 15.78
N HIS A 113 -13.62 -6.48 14.76
CA HIS A 113 -12.66 -6.29 13.64
C HIS A 113 -11.50 -5.40 14.07
N GLU A 114 -10.32 -5.68 13.56
CA GLU A 114 -9.15 -4.82 13.79
C GLU A 114 -9.28 -3.50 13.04
N LEU A 115 -8.89 -2.40 13.70
CA LEU A 115 -8.81 -1.09 13.07
C LEU A 115 -7.69 -0.99 12.04
N ARG A 116 -6.66 -1.79 12.23
CA ARG A 116 -5.45 -1.75 11.40
C ARG A 116 -4.83 -3.13 11.31
N VAL A 117 -4.45 -3.50 10.12
CA VAL A 117 -3.60 -4.65 9.82
C VAL A 117 -2.34 -4.14 9.14
N ARG A 118 -1.18 -4.62 9.57
CA ARG A 118 0.12 -4.31 8.98
C ARG A 118 0.73 -5.57 8.42
N LEU A 119 1.15 -5.48 7.16
CA LEU A 119 1.80 -6.54 6.40
C LEU A 119 3.20 -6.07 6.01
N CYS A 120 4.23 -6.78 6.45
CA CYS A 120 5.59 -6.61 5.96
C CYS A 120 5.91 -7.70 4.94
N VAL A 121 6.44 -7.30 3.80
CA VAL A 121 6.72 -8.15 2.65
C VAL A 121 8.19 -8.02 2.29
N GLU A 122 8.87 -9.15 2.14
CA GLU A 122 10.26 -9.16 1.66
C GLU A 122 10.33 -8.71 0.20
N SER A 123 11.36 -7.96 -0.13
CA SER A 123 11.54 -7.31 -1.44
C SER A 123 11.63 -8.30 -2.61
N CYS A 124 11.94 -9.57 -2.37
CA CYS A 124 11.94 -10.63 -3.39
C CYS A 124 10.52 -11.06 -3.84
N VAL A 125 9.48 -10.65 -3.13
CA VAL A 125 8.09 -10.97 -3.45
C VAL A 125 7.55 -10.00 -4.50
N PRO A 126 7.02 -10.47 -5.64
CA PRO A 126 6.40 -9.61 -6.63
C PRO A 126 5.23 -8.82 -6.02
N ARG A 127 5.24 -7.51 -6.21
CA ARG A 127 4.17 -6.63 -5.70
C ARG A 127 2.79 -7.07 -6.17
N ARG A 128 2.70 -7.55 -7.41
CA ARG A 128 1.45 -8.03 -8.01
C ARG A 128 0.77 -9.10 -7.17
N TRP A 129 1.53 -10.06 -6.64
CA TRP A 129 0.99 -11.14 -5.82
C TRP A 129 0.28 -10.63 -4.56
N VAL A 130 0.82 -9.58 -3.95
CA VAL A 130 0.19 -8.93 -2.79
C VAL A 130 -1.05 -8.15 -3.23
N LEU A 131 -0.93 -7.36 -4.31
CA LEU A 131 -2.02 -6.54 -4.81
C LEU A 131 -3.23 -7.35 -5.26
N ASP A 132 -3.03 -8.54 -5.82
CA ASP A 132 -4.11 -9.43 -6.28
C ASP A 132 -4.96 -9.96 -5.09
N ALA A 133 -4.41 -10.01 -3.88
CA ALA A 133 -5.14 -10.39 -2.66
C ALA A 133 -5.99 -9.25 -2.06
N LEU A 134 -5.70 -7.99 -2.38
CA LEU A 134 -6.31 -6.84 -1.68
C LEU A 134 -7.78 -6.54 -2.05
N PRO A 135 -8.28 -6.75 -3.27
CA PRO A 135 -9.68 -6.46 -3.62
C PRO A 135 -10.68 -7.19 -2.70
N GLY A 136 -10.45 -8.49 -2.44
CA GLY A 136 -11.27 -9.29 -1.52
C GLY A 136 -11.21 -8.77 -0.08
N PHE A 137 -10.01 -8.42 0.38
CA PHE A 137 -9.81 -7.82 1.69
C PHE A 137 -10.57 -6.49 1.84
N ARG A 138 -10.45 -5.59 0.87
CA ARG A 138 -11.16 -4.30 0.88
C ARG A 138 -12.67 -4.47 0.91
N ALA A 139 -13.22 -5.40 0.12
CA ALA A 139 -14.65 -5.65 0.08
C ALA A 139 -15.19 -6.13 1.43
N ARG A 140 -14.43 -7.00 2.13
CA ARG A 140 -14.85 -7.59 3.40
C ARG A 140 -14.60 -6.69 4.61
N PHE A 141 -13.50 -5.89 4.59
CA PHE A 141 -13.07 -5.04 5.70
C PHE A 141 -12.85 -3.59 5.26
N PRO A 142 -13.90 -2.89 4.78
CA PRO A 142 -13.80 -1.56 4.17
C PRO A 142 -13.32 -0.47 5.17
N ASN A 143 -13.48 -0.71 6.48
CA ASN A 143 -13.13 0.21 7.54
C ASN A 143 -11.80 -0.10 8.24
N THR A 144 -11.13 -1.21 7.87
CA THR A 144 -9.83 -1.59 8.42
C THR A 144 -8.72 -0.88 7.62
N LEU A 145 -7.85 -0.19 8.32
CA LEU A 145 -6.64 0.40 7.73
C LEU A 145 -5.64 -0.72 7.41
N LEU A 146 -5.07 -0.68 6.22
CA LEU A 146 -4.04 -1.63 5.80
C LEU A 146 -2.75 -0.88 5.49
N ASP A 147 -1.67 -1.23 6.21
CA ASP A 147 -0.33 -0.76 5.91
C ASP A 147 0.47 -1.92 5.30
N VAL A 148 1.02 -1.71 4.11
CA VAL A 148 1.88 -2.69 3.43
C VAL A 148 3.26 -2.08 3.22
N GLU A 149 4.28 -2.71 3.80
CA GLU A 149 5.66 -2.30 3.65
C GLU A 149 6.46 -3.37 2.89
N PHE A 150 7.11 -2.99 1.78
CA PHE A 150 8.07 -3.85 1.08
C PHE A 150 9.47 -3.52 1.59
N LEU A 151 10.13 -4.49 2.18
CA LEU A 151 11.35 -4.29 2.96
C LEU A 151 12.45 -5.26 2.54
N THR A 152 13.70 -4.83 2.71
CA THR A 152 14.86 -5.74 2.65
C THR A 152 14.84 -6.68 3.87
N PRO A 153 15.43 -7.90 3.80
CA PRO A 153 15.45 -8.83 4.92
C PRO A 153 15.95 -8.22 6.23
N PRO A 154 17.04 -7.44 6.29
CA PRO A 154 17.46 -6.80 7.54
C PRO A 154 16.42 -5.84 8.10
N ALA A 155 15.78 -5.04 7.22
CA ALA A 155 14.73 -4.11 7.64
C ALA A 155 13.48 -4.84 8.11
N LEU A 156 13.13 -5.95 7.45
CA LEU A 156 11.99 -6.79 7.80
C LEU A 156 12.22 -7.46 9.16
N LEU A 157 13.43 -8.01 9.44
CA LEU A 157 13.78 -8.56 10.72
C LEU A 157 13.71 -7.52 11.84
N ASN A 158 14.16 -6.30 11.58
CA ASN A 158 14.03 -5.19 12.53
C ASN A 158 12.55 -4.87 12.83
N ARG A 159 11.67 -4.89 11.81
CA ARG A 159 10.22 -4.74 12.01
C ARG A 159 9.64 -5.89 12.83
N PHE A 160 10.08 -7.13 12.56
CA PHE A 160 9.66 -8.32 13.27
C PHE A 160 10.04 -8.25 14.75
N HIS A 161 11.31 -8.00 15.09
CA HIS A 161 11.77 -7.86 16.47
C HIS A 161 11.07 -6.71 17.20
N ALA A 162 10.78 -5.60 16.52
CA ALA A 162 10.00 -4.49 17.06
C ALA A 162 8.49 -4.79 17.15
N ARG A 163 8.03 -5.98 16.75
CA ARG A 163 6.62 -6.41 16.72
C ARG A 163 5.69 -5.40 16.03
N ARG A 164 6.13 -4.88 14.87
CA ARG A 164 5.46 -3.77 14.21
C ARG A 164 4.42 -4.16 13.17
N ALA A 165 4.24 -5.44 12.86
CA ALA A 165 3.22 -5.92 11.94
C ALA A 165 2.51 -7.18 12.47
N GLU A 166 1.35 -7.47 11.93
CA GLU A 166 0.55 -8.65 12.23
C GLU A 166 0.96 -9.83 11.36
N LEU A 167 1.34 -9.54 10.09
CA LEU A 167 1.73 -10.54 9.08
C LEU A 167 3.07 -10.19 8.46
N TYR A 168 3.83 -11.24 8.13
CA TYR A 168 5.12 -11.13 7.45
C TYR A 168 5.20 -12.16 6.33
N LEU A 169 5.51 -11.71 5.11
CA LEU A 169 5.90 -12.55 3.97
C LEU A 169 7.41 -12.49 3.81
N LEU A 170 8.09 -13.61 4.03
CA LEU A 170 9.56 -13.65 4.10
C LEU A 170 10.10 -14.97 3.58
N SER A 171 11.33 -14.95 3.09
CA SER A 171 12.03 -16.13 2.57
C SER A 171 12.78 -16.90 3.66
N ARG A 172 13.01 -16.28 4.80
CA ARG A 172 13.72 -16.88 5.93
C ARG A 172 13.04 -16.52 7.24
N LEU A 173 12.67 -17.54 7.99
CA LEU A 173 12.12 -17.36 9.34
C LEU A 173 13.21 -16.94 10.32
N PRO A 174 12.87 -16.10 11.31
CA PRO A 174 13.68 -15.95 12.51
C PRO A 174 13.85 -17.30 13.24
N PRO A 175 14.93 -17.49 14.00
CA PRO A 175 15.09 -18.67 14.81
C PRO A 175 13.88 -18.90 15.73
N ASP A 176 13.46 -20.16 15.88
CA ASP A 176 12.35 -20.60 16.74
C ASP A 176 10.94 -20.17 16.31
N ASP A 177 10.80 -19.44 15.18
CA ASP A 177 9.49 -19.09 14.62
C ASP A 177 9.02 -20.11 13.57
N ILE A 178 7.70 -20.29 13.49
CA ILE A 178 7.05 -21.22 12.56
C ILE A 178 6.18 -20.40 11.62
N GLY A 179 6.41 -20.55 10.31
CA GLY A 179 5.63 -19.95 9.25
C GLY A 179 4.95 -21.00 8.39
N ASP A 180 3.91 -20.61 7.67
CA ASP A 180 3.27 -21.43 6.66
C ASP A 180 4.01 -21.23 5.32
N GLU A 181 4.63 -22.30 4.77
CA GLU A 181 5.26 -22.23 3.44
C GLU A 181 4.17 -22.09 2.37
N LEU A 182 4.22 -21.00 1.60
CA LEU A 182 3.26 -20.70 0.54
C LEU A 182 3.73 -21.21 -0.81
N CYS A 183 4.95 -20.91 -1.17
CA CYS A 183 5.55 -21.33 -2.45
C CYS A 183 7.08 -21.22 -2.38
N ARG A 184 7.74 -21.54 -3.50
CA ARG A 184 9.19 -21.33 -3.67
C ARG A 184 9.45 -20.35 -4.79
N ILE A 185 10.19 -19.29 -4.49
CA ILE A 185 10.62 -18.30 -5.46
C ILE A 185 11.90 -18.80 -6.15
N ARG A 186 11.84 -19.09 -7.44
CA ARG A 186 13.02 -19.45 -8.24
C ARG A 186 13.83 -18.20 -8.55
N LEU A 187 15.16 -18.33 -8.47
CA LEU A 187 16.10 -17.30 -8.87
C LEU A 187 16.77 -17.71 -10.18
N ALA A 188 16.82 -16.80 -11.13
CA ALA A 188 17.57 -16.95 -12.38
C ALA A 188 18.82 -16.09 -12.35
N CYS A 189 19.95 -16.68 -12.78
CA CYS A 189 21.16 -15.93 -13.07
C CYS A 189 21.03 -15.35 -14.47
N VAL A 190 20.99 -14.03 -14.59
CA VAL A 190 20.69 -13.35 -15.86
C VAL A 190 21.66 -12.22 -16.17
N ALA A 191 21.74 -11.88 -17.44
CA ALA A 191 22.43 -10.71 -17.94
C ALA A 191 21.68 -10.12 -19.15
N SER A 192 22.07 -8.92 -19.56
CA SER A 192 21.66 -8.36 -20.86
C SER A 192 22.22 -9.23 -22.00
N PRO A 193 21.51 -9.41 -23.12
CA PRO A 193 22.01 -10.16 -24.28
C PRO A 193 23.30 -9.55 -24.88
N ALA A 194 23.55 -8.26 -24.63
CA ALA A 194 24.79 -7.59 -25.05
C ALA A 194 25.99 -7.92 -24.14
N HIS A 195 25.75 -8.44 -22.93
CA HIS A 195 26.81 -8.70 -21.96
C HIS A 195 27.75 -9.81 -22.42
N PRO A 196 29.09 -9.72 -22.21
CA PRO A 196 30.05 -10.73 -22.63
C PRO A 196 29.76 -12.16 -22.15
N LEU A 197 29.27 -12.32 -20.92
CA LEU A 197 28.86 -13.64 -20.38
C LEU A 197 27.72 -14.29 -21.15
N ALA A 198 26.77 -13.52 -21.68
CA ALA A 198 25.64 -14.02 -22.44
C ALA A 198 26.04 -14.55 -23.81
N ARG A 199 27.20 -14.15 -24.34
CA ARG A 199 27.70 -14.51 -25.65
C ARG A 199 28.66 -15.70 -25.62
N GLN A 200 28.96 -16.24 -24.44
CA GLN A 200 29.90 -17.39 -24.34
C GLN A 200 29.24 -18.66 -24.92
N PRO A 201 29.96 -19.41 -25.77
CA PRO A 201 29.44 -20.62 -26.41
C PRO A 201 29.33 -21.82 -25.46
N HIS A 202 30.04 -21.78 -24.34
CA HIS A 202 30.08 -22.87 -23.34
C HIS A 202 29.39 -22.48 -22.04
N PRO A 203 29.00 -23.46 -21.19
CA PRO A 203 28.52 -23.18 -19.86
C PRO A 203 29.58 -22.44 -19.02
N LEU A 204 29.12 -21.41 -18.32
CA LEU A 204 29.99 -20.52 -17.55
C LEU A 204 30.49 -21.20 -16.28
N SER A 205 31.77 -21.17 -16.10
CA SER A 205 32.44 -21.61 -14.88
C SER A 205 32.42 -20.51 -13.80
N ARG A 206 32.82 -20.87 -12.58
CA ARG A 206 33.02 -19.90 -11.50
C ARG A 206 34.08 -18.85 -11.85
N LYS A 207 35.10 -19.21 -12.60
CA LYS A 207 36.16 -18.27 -13.03
C LYS A 207 35.62 -17.22 -14.00
N ASP A 208 34.76 -17.63 -14.95
CA ASP A 208 34.14 -16.70 -15.90
C ASP A 208 33.28 -15.65 -15.18
N LEU A 209 32.51 -16.09 -14.19
CA LEU A 209 31.68 -15.19 -13.38
C LEU A 209 32.54 -14.26 -12.50
N ALA A 210 33.64 -14.75 -11.93
CA ALA A 210 34.50 -13.96 -11.05
C ALA A 210 35.19 -12.79 -11.74
N LEU A 211 35.38 -12.87 -13.07
CA LEU A 211 36.00 -11.81 -13.89
C LEU A 211 35.00 -10.71 -14.30
N SER A 212 33.70 -10.90 -14.02
CA SER A 212 32.64 -9.99 -14.43
C SER A 212 32.02 -9.28 -13.23
N GLN A 213 31.51 -8.09 -13.49
CA GLN A 213 30.80 -7.34 -12.45
C GLN A 213 29.51 -8.04 -12.08
N VAL A 214 29.30 -8.26 -10.79
CA VAL A 214 28.07 -8.80 -10.25
C VAL A 214 27.19 -7.71 -9.66
N ILE A 215 25.91 -7.75 -10.00
CA ILE A 215 24.87 -6.92 -9.42
C ILE A 215 24.12 -7.79 -8.40
N ARG A 216 24.13 -7.37 -7.14
CA ARG A 216 23.51 -8.08 -6.03
C ARG A 216 22.40 -7.21 -5.43
N CYS A 217 21.28 -7.83 -5.12
CA CYS A 217 20.35 -7.25 -4.18
C CYS A 217 20.78 -7.67 -2.76
N GLU A 218 20.72 -6.78 -1.78
CA GLU A 218 21.16 -7.03 -0.40
C GLU A 218 20.47 -8.24 0.22
N ASP A 219 19.33 -8.63 -0.32
CA ASP A 219 18.53 -9.77 0.10
C ASP A 219 19.16 -11.13 -0.21
N ALA A 220 20.00 -11.21 -1.25
CA ALA A 220 20.57 -12.46 -1.72
C ALA A 220 21.82 -12.91 -0.93
N ASP A 221 22.52 -11.98 -0.29
CA ASP A 221 23.84 -12.25 0.31
C ASP A 221 23.76 -12.98 1.66
N GLU A 222 22.74 -12.75 2.50
CA GLU A 222 22.62 -13.42 3.79
C GLU A 222 22.07 -14.84 3.66
N ALA A 223 21.29 -15.14 2.64
CA ALA A 223 20.81 -16.48 2.37
C ALA A 223 21.96 -17.44 2.05
N ASP A 224 22.92 -16.99 1.24
CA ASP A 224 24.08 -17.79 0.82
C ASP A 224 25.15 -17.96 1.92
N ALA A 225 25.20 -17.05 2.89
CA ALA A 225 26.25 -17.09 3.92
C ALA A 225 26.05 -18.19 4.97
N ARG A 226 24.81 -18.65 5.21
CA ARG A 226 24.48 -19.65 6.24
C ARG A 226 24.32 -21.07 5.73
N ASP A 227 23.98 -21.25 4.46
CA ASP A 227 23.78 -22.60 3.85
C ASP A 227 25.09 -23.32 3.49
N GLY A 228 26.25 -22.86 4.01
CA GLY A 228 27.55 -23.46 3.75
C GLY A 228 28.04 -23.27 2.32
N ALA A 229 27.19 -22.90 1.40
CA ALA A 229 27.53 -22.40 0.08
C ALA A 229 27.90 -20.92 0.21
N ARG A 230 28.98 -20.62 0.94
CA ARG A 230 29.73 -19.38 0.72
C ARG A 230 29.93 -19.34 -0.77
N ASP A 231 29.13 -18.51 -1.44
CA ASP A 231 29.40 -18.16 -2.82
C ASP A 231 30.75 -17.46 -2.80
N ARG A 232 31.81 -18.29 -2.83
CA ARG A 232 33.20 -17.87 -3.01
C ARG A 232 33.42 -17.38 -4.43
N PHE A 233 32.35 -16.88 -5.07
CA PHE A 233 32.44 -16.04 -6.23
C PHE A 233 32.97 -14.69 -5.77
N THR A 234 34.27 -14.61 -5.59
CA THR A 234 34.97 -13.37 -5.41
C THR A 234 34.96 -12.66 -6.76
N SER A 235 33.80 -12.16 -7.17
CA SER A 235 33.77 -11.17 -8.25
C SER A 235 34.62 -9.99 -7.79
N ALA A 236 35.53 -9.54 -8.64
CA ALA A 236 36.40 -8.42 -8.32
C ALA A 236 35.62 -7.13 -8.06
N VAL A 237 34.39 -7.01 -8.62
CA VAL A 237 33.55 -5.82 -8.49
C VAL A 237 32.10 -6.22 -8.19
N ILE A 238 31.60 -5.77 -7.04
CA ILE A 238 30.23 -6.02 -6.59
C ILE A 238 29.50 -4.68 -6.48
N TRP A 239 28.39 -4.55 -7.20
CA TRP A 239 27.45 -3.45 -6.99
C TRP A 239 26.24 -3.94 -6.22
N ARG A 240 25.88 -3.23 -5.15
CA ARG A 240 24.78 -3.60 -4.27
C ARG A 240 23.61 -2.65 -4.46
N PHE A 241 22.43 -3.23 -4.57
CA PHE A 241 21.15 -2.54 -4.63
C PHE A 241 20.27 -3.01 -3.48
N ASN A 242 19.46 -2.12 -2.94
CA ASN A 242 18.49 -2.47 -1.90
C ASN A 242 17.09 -2.78 -2.45
N ARG A 243 16.95 -2.82 -3.80
CA ARG A 243 15.69 -3.09 -4.48
C ARG A 243 15.93 -3.94 -5.73
N TYR A 244 15.14 -4.98 -5.89
CA TYR A 244 15.24 -5.86 -7.07
C TYR A 244 14.90 -5.16 -8.37
N ASP A 245 13.90 -4.24 -8.39
CA ASP A 245 13.56 -3.49 -9.60
C ASP A 245 14.73 -2.67 -10.14
N ALA A 246 15.45 -1.97 -9.27
CA ALA A 246 16.65 -1.22 -9.64
C ALA A 246 17.81 -2.14 -10.07
N ALA A 247 18.00 -3.27 -9.37
CA ALA A 247 19.02 -4.26 -9.74
C ALA A 247 18.73 -4.88 -11.13
N ILE A 248 17.47 -5.24 -11.40
CA ILE A 248 17.01 -5.77 -12.69
C ILE A 248 17.27 -4.75 -13.82
N GLU A 249 16.94 -3.49 -13.57
CA GLU A 249 17.18 -2.42 -14.53
C GLU A 249 18.67 -2.26 -14.84
N ALA A 250 19.53 -2.26 -13.83
CA ALA A 250 20.98 -2.19 -14.00
C ALA A 250 21.53 -3.39 -14.81
N ILE A 251 21.03 -4.60 -14.59
CA ILE A 251 21.38 -5.79 -15.36
C ILE A 251 20.93 -5.65 -16.81
N ARG A 252 19.70 -5.15 -17.03
CA ARG A 252 19.14 -4.92 -18.36
C ARG A 252 19.98 -3.92 -19.18
N GLU A 253 20.49 -2.88 -18.54
CA GLU A 253 21.40 -1.89 -19.15
C GLU A 253 22.81 -2.42 -19.40
N GLY A 254 23.06 -3.72 -19.06
CA GLY A 254 24.34 -4.37 -19.34
C GLY A 254 25.45 -4.03 -18.35
N LEU A 255 25.12 -3.44 -17.20
CA LEU A 255 26.10 -3.02 -16.19
C LEU A 255 26.70 -4.21 -15.42
N GLY A 256 26.18 -5.42 -15.61
CA GLY A 256 26.67 -6.64 -14.99
C GLY A 256 25.67 -7.79 -15.12
N TYR A 257 25.91 -8.86 -14.37
CA TYR A 257 25.01 -9.99 -14.24
C TYR A 257 24.54 -10.14 -12.79
N GLY A 258 23.42 -10.86 -12.56
CA GLY A 258 22.94 -11.06 -11.20
C GLY A 258 21.92 -12.19 -11.07
N TRP A 259 21.64 -12.55 -9.82
CA TRP A 259 20.58 -13.47 -9.45
C TRP A 259 19.34 -12.67 -9.07
N VAL A 260 18.23 -12.90 -9.76
CA VAL A 260 16.97 -12.19 -9.54
C VAL A 260 15.79 -13.16 -9.53
N PRO A 261 14.69 -12.84 -8.83
CA PRO A 261 13.48 -13.66 -8.85
C PRO A 261 12.93 -13.79 -10.28
N GLU A 262 12.80 -15.02 -10.76
CA GLU A 262 12.34 -15.34 -12.13
C GLU A 262 10.93 -14.76 -12.38
N CYS A 263 10.09 -14.77 -11.36
CA CYS A 263 8.74 -14.20 -11.42
C CYS A 263 8.70 -12.67 -11.62
N MET A 264 9.79 -11.95 -11.35
CA MET A 264 9.89 -10.50 -11.55
C MET A 264 10.37 -10.11 -12.94
N ILE A 265 10.94 -11.07 -13.70
CA ILE A 265 11.57 -10.82 -15.00
C ILE A 265 10.96 -11.64 -16.13
N ARG A 266 9.72 -12.13 -15.95
CA ARG A 266 9.05 -12.97 -16.97
C ARG A 266 8.95 -12.29 -18.33
N ASP A 267 8.56 -11.02 -18.33
CA ASP A 267 8.41 -10.24 -19.55
C ASP A 267 9.78 -9.95 -20.19
N GLU A 268 10.80 -9.65 -19.40
CA GLU A 268 12.15 -9.43 -19.87
C GLU A 268 12.77 -10.69 -20.50
N LEU A 269 12.46 -11.85 -19.93
CA LEU A 269 12.89 -13.14 -20.50
C LEU A 269 12.14 -13.48 -21.78
N ALA A 270 10.83 -13.22 -21.83
CA ALA A 270 10.01 -13.47 -23.02
C ALA A 270 10.40 -12.57 -24.19
N ASP A 271 10.67 -11.30 -23.91
CA ASP A 271 11.07 -10.30 -24.91
C ASP A 271 12.59 -10.36 -25.26
N GLY A 272 13.37 -11.22 -24.58
CA GLY A 272 14.80 -11.33 -24.78
C GLY A 272 15.61 -10.11 -24.30
N ARG A 273 15.04 -9.22 -23.49
CA ARG A 273 15.75 -8.09 -22.88
C ARG A 273 16.73 -8.53 -21.80
N LEU A 274 16.43 -9.68 -21.16
CA LEU A 274 17.33 -10.42 -20.29
C LEU A 274 17.44 -11.85 -20.80
N VAL A 275 18.61 -12.45 -20.65
CA VAL A 275 18.86 -13.83 -21.00
C VAL A 275 19.42 -14.60 -19.81
N PRO A 276 18.94 -15.84 -19.58
CA PRO A 276 19.49 -16.69 -18.54
C PRO A 276 20.89 -17.14 -18.91
N LEU A 277 21.82 -17.01 -17.96
CA LEU A 277 23.19 -17.47 -18.13
C LEU A 277 23.26 -18.98 -17.93
N ARG A 278 23.92 -19.68 -18.85
CA ARG A 278 24.17 -21.13 -18.76
C ARG A 278 25.33 -21.37 -17.79
N LEU A 279 25.02 -21.85 -16.59
CA LEU A 279 26.04 -22.14 -15.57
C LEU A 279 26.43 -23.61 -15.61
N ALA A 280 27.72 -23.89 -15.48
CA ALA A 280 28.24 -25.26 -15.39
C ALA A 280 27.79 -25.94 -14.08
N GLU A 281 27.70 -25.17 -13.00
CA GLU A 281 27.27 -25.64 -11.68
C GLU A 281 26.39 -24.59 -10.99
N GLY A 282 25.49 -25.03 -10.10
CA GLY A 282 24.72 -24.13 -9.22
C GLY A 282 23.65 -23.30 -9.93
N GLY A 283 23.19 -23.73 -11.10
CA GLY A 283 22.23 -22.98 -11.92
C GLY A 283 20.80 -22.91 -11.37
N ARG A 284 20.47 -23.69 -10.37
CA ARG A 284 19.13 -23.71 -9.78
C ARG A 284 19.18 -23.24 -8.34
N ARG A 285 18.56 -22.09 -8.08
CA ARG A 285 18.41 -21.53 -6.73
C ARG A 285 16.94 -21.22 -6.49
N SER A 286 16.45 -21.47 -5.29
CA SER A 286 15.10 -21.10 -4.89
C SER A 286 15.07 -20.71 -3.42
N LEU A 287 14.17 -19.78 -3.11
CA LEU A 287 13.89 -19.33 -1.73
C LEU A 287 12.49 -19.82 -1.34
N PRO A 288 12.31 -20.45 -0.18
CA PRO A 288 10.97 -20.73 0.34
C PRO A 288 10.31 -19.39 0.70
N LEU A 289 9.08 -19.18 0.29
CA LEU A 289 8.30 -18.03 0.73
C LEU A 289 7.32 -18.48 1.81
N GLN A 290 7.38 -17.85 2.95
CA GLN A 290 6.61 -18.23 4.12
C GLN A 290 5.76 -17.06 4.61
N LEU A 291 4.57 -17.39 5.11
CA LEU A 291 3.69 -16.46 5.80
C LEU A 291 3.84 -16.69 7.31
N LEU A 292 4.30 -15.68 8.01
CA LEU A 292 4.45 -15.70 9.45
C LEU A 292 3.42 -14.79 10.12
N HIS A 293 2.64 -15.35 11.04
CA HIS A 293 1.75 -14.60 11.92
C HIS A 293 2.50 -14.21 13.19
N ARG A 294 2.49 -12.93 13.56
CA ARG A 294 3.06 -12.49 14.85
C ARG A 294 2.39 -13.18 16.05
N ASN A 295 1.09 -13.32 15.99
CA ASN A 295 0.28 -14.01 17.00
C ASN A 295 -0.92 -14.67 16.32
N ARG A 296 -0.76 -15.92 15.91
CA ARG A 296 -1.80 -16.63 15.17
C ARG A 296 -3.08 -16.84 16.00
N HIS A 297 -2.94 -17.12 17.30
CA HIS A 297 -4.08 -17.40 18.17
C HIS A 297 -4.84 -16.14 18.59
N GLY A 298 -4.19 -14.99 18.57
CA GLY A 298 -4.79 -13.69 18.86
C GLY A 298 -5.03 -12.83 17.63
N ALA A 299 -4.88 -13.39 16.43
CA ALA A 299 -5.19 -12.67 15.19
C ALA A 299 -6.69 -12.47 15.05
N GLY A 300 -7.10 -11.25 14.74
CA GLY A 300 -8.50 -10.93 14.50
C GLY A 300 -8.96 -11.30 13.08
N PRO A 301 -10.26 -11.15 12.79
CA PRO A 301 -10.85 -11.59 11.54
C PRO A 301 -10.22 -10.97 10.27
N ALA A 302 -9.82 -9.70 10.33
CA ALA A 302 -9.22 -9.02 9.18
C ALA A 302 -7.82 -9.57 8.88
N THR A 303 -6.99 -9.79 9.91
CA THR A 303 -5.66 -10.40 9.76
C THR A 303 -5.75 -11.82 9.18
N LEU A 304 -6.67 -12.65 9.70
CA LEU A 304 -6.87 -14.02 9.21
C LEU A 304 -7.33 -14.04 7.76
N HIS A 305 -8.29 -13.19 7.39
CA HIS A 305 -8.77 -13.10 6.01
C HIS A 305 -7.68 -12.63 5.04
N LEU A 306 -6.85 -11.65 5.44
CA LEU A 306 -5.72 -11.22 4.61
C LEU A 306 -4.72 -12.36 4.41
N ALA A 307 -4.43 -13.13 5.46
CA ALA A 307 -3.55 -14.30 5.38
C ALA A 307 -4.09 -15.36 4.41
N GLU A 308 -5.38 -15.68 4.49
CA GLU A 308 -6.07 -16.61 3.57
C GLU A 308 -6.03 -16.09 2.13
N ALA A 309 -6.31 -14.80 1.91
CA ALA A 309 -6.28 -14.19 0.59
C ALA A 309 -4.88 -14.23 -0.03
N LEU A 310 -3.84 -13.95 0.76
CA LEU A 310 -2.45 -14.07 0.33
C LEU A 310 -2.09 -15.52 0.00
N THR A 311 -2.48 -16.48 0.82
CA THR A 311 -2.25 -17.92 0.58
C THR A 311 -2.91 -18.37 -0.72
N SER A 312 -4.15 -17.93 -0.96
CA SER A 312 -4.88 -18.27 -2.19
C SER A 312 -4.28 -17.62 -3.44
N ALA A 313 -3.80 -16.38 -3.33
CA ALA A 313 -3.20 -15.64 -4.46
C ALA A 313 -1.80 -16.19 -4.86
N LEU A 314 -1.06 -16.75 -3.90
CA LEU A 314 0.29 -17.26 -4.12
C LEU A 314 0.33 -18.72 -4.61
N GLY A 315 -0.79 -19.43 -4.52
CA GLY A 315 -0.96 -20.81 -4.97
C GLY A 315 -0.31 -21.86 -4.04
N PRO A 316 -0.55 -23.15 -4.29
CA PRO A 316 0.10 -24.22 -3.55
C PRO A 316 1.59 -24.29 -3.90
N PRO A 317 2.45 -24.78 -2.98
CA PRO A 317 3.92 -24.77 -3.11
C PRO A 317 4.48 -25.53 -4.33
N ASP A 318 3.68 -26.35 -5.00
CA ASP A 318 4.11 -27.22 -6.11
C ASP A 318 3.35 -27.00 -7.43
N ALA A 319 2.61 -25.91 -7.61
CA ALA A 319 1.99 -25.63 -8.89
C ALA A 319 3.08 -25.36 -9.94
N PRO A 320 3.27 -26.22 -10.96
CA PRO A 320 4.17 -25.91 -12.06
C PRO A 320 3.63 -24.67 -12.73
N ALA A 321 4.49 -23.67 -12.90
CA ALA A 321 4.13 -22.48 -13.67
C ALA A 321 3.77 -22.93 -15.09
N SER A 322 2.47 -22.86 -15.42
CA SER A 322 1.95 -23.02 -16.78
C SER A 322 2.39 -21.83 -17.66
#